data_bd0ddc1fe82e5ccb3ca7b3630292c21d
#
_entry.id   bd0ddc1fe82e5ccb3ca7b3630292c21d
#
_cell.length_a   1.000
_cell.length_b   1.000
_cell.length_c   1.000
_cell.angle_alpha   90.00
_cell.angle_beta   90.00
_cell.angle_gamma   90.00
#
_symmetry.space_group_name_H-M   'P 1'
#
loop_
_entity.id
_entity.type
_entity.pdbx_description
1 polymer ?
#
loop_
_entity_poly.entity_id
_entity_poly.type
_entity_poly.pdbx_seq_one_letter_code
_entity_poly.pdbx_strand_id
1 'polypeptide(L)'
;MIAVAYLLRGKDMNWQECCNRFLYSYQQFVAGCDHELHVIIKGFEREEDELLARQVIAPVECHITSVADDTFDIGAYREWAIQVSNTVICLMNTGSEILADHWLQKLHGNFLDPSVGMVGATGSFESLGSRLKGFPAYPNPHLRTNAFLLLREQYLEASEGRSFETKEDAFRFESGNTSLTQFVKRAGLEARVVGRNGRAYGEKTWPISNTFRQGRQHNLLVGDKQTRGYASSPWHQKKSLASAAWGSTRKNWPLYRWG
;
A
#
# COMPACT_ATOMS: atom_id res chain seq x y z
N MET A 1 -6.51 -10.56 16.57
CA MET A 1 -6.67 -11.00 15.17
C MET A 1 -6.43 -9.79 14.26
N ILE A 2 -5.83 -9.95 13.09
CA ILE A 2 -5.54 -8.88 12.13
C ILE A 2 -6.75 -8.75 11.20
N ALA A 3 -7.23 -7.54 10.90
CA ALA A 3 -8.17 -7.34 9.81
C ALA A 3 -7.43 -6.92 8.54
N VAL A 4 -7.59 -7.68 7.47
CA VAL A 4 -7.05 -7.37 6.14
C VAL A 4 -8.15 -6.76 5.30
N ALA A 5 -8.04 -5.49 4.93
CA ALA A 5 -9.01 -4.79 4.10
C ALA A 5 -8.50 -4.66 2.66
N TYR A 6 -9.20 -5.27 1.72
CA TYR A 6 -9.02 -5.09 0.29
C TYR A 6 -10.08 -4.13 -0.24
N LEU A 7 -9.67 -3.03 -0.84
CA LEU A 7 -10.57 -2.07 -1.47
C LEU A 7 -10.83 -2.43 -2.93
N LEU A 8 -12.10 -2.62 -3.29
CA LEU A 8 -12.56 -2.84 -4.66
C LEU A 8 -13.41 -1.66 -5.12
N ARG A 9 -12.93 -0.93 -6.13
CA ARG A 9 -13.63 0.23 -6.70
C ARG A 9 -14.21 -0.09 -8.07
N GLY A 10 -15.55 -0.03 -8.21
CA GLY A 10 -16.28 -0.34 -9.44
C GLY A 10 -16.04 0.64 -10.61
N LYS A 11 -15.70 1.90 -10.31
CA LYS A 11 -15.33 2.91 -11.34
C LYS A 11 -13.97 2.64 -12.00
N ASP A 12 -13.15 1.76 -11.45
CA ASP A 12 -11.92 1.35 -12.12
C ASP A 12 -12.29 0.46 -13.32
N MET A 13 -11.95 0.88 -14.53
CA MET A 13 -12.35 0.21 -15.79
C MET A 13 -12.03 -1.30 -15.82
N ASN A 14 -11.02 -1.73 -15.08
CA ASN A 14 -10.57 -3.12 -14.98
C ASN A 14 -10.80 -3.72 -13.59
N TRP A 15 -11.84 -3.30 -12.88
CA TRP A 15 -12.11 -3.76 -11.52
C TRP A 15 -12.25 -5.28 -11.41
N GLN A 16 -12.89 -5.94 -12.40
CA GLN A 16 -13.05 -7.40 -12.45
C GLN A 16 -11.69 -8.11 -12.50
N GLU A 17 -10.80 -7.65 -13.38
CA GLU A 17 -9.45 -8.20 -13.50
C GLU A 17 -8.65 -8.00 -12.20
N CYS A 18 -8.76 -6.83 -11.58
CA CYS A 18 -8.10 -6.52 -10.32
C CYS A 18 -8.64 -7.41 -9.19
N CYS A 19 -9.96 -7.55 -9.08
CA CYS A 19 -10.61 -8.41 -8.09
C CYS A 19 -10.17 -9.87 -8.24
N ASN A 20 -10.27 -10.42 -9.44
CA ASN A 20 -9.85 -11.79 -9.73
C ASN A 20 -8.36 -12.02 -9.41
N ARG A 21 -7.50 -11.07 -9.76
CA ARG A 21 -6.06 -11.15 -9.48
C ARG A 21 -5.77 -11.14 -7.98
N PHE A 22 -6.44 -10.26 -7.24
CA PHE A 22 -6.30 -10.22 -5.78
C PHE A 22 -6.77 -11.53 -5.16
N LEU A 23 -7.98 -11.97 -5.44
CA LEU A 23 -8.56 -13.18 -4.86
C LEU A 23 -7.76 -14.44 -5.23
N TYR A 24 -7.34 -14.56 -6.50
CA TYR A 24 -6.47 -15.65 -6.92
C TYR A 24 -5.16 -15.66 -6.15
N SER A 25 -4.47 -14.52 -6.02
CA SER A 25 -3.21 -14.44 -5.30
C SER A 25 -3.40 -14.65 -3.78
N TYR A 26 -4.52 -14.19 -3.22
CA TYR A 26 -4.87 -14.41 -1.82
C TYR A 26 -5.08 -15.90 -1.49
N GLN A 27 -5.74 -16.63 -2.38
CA GLN A 27 -5.93 -18.08 -2.24
C GLN A 27 -4.66 -18.88 -2.55
N GLN A 28 -3.82 -18.39 -3.46
CA GLN A 28 -2.58 -19.03 -3.88
C GLN A 28 -1.51 -19.01 -2.79
N PHE A 29 -1.38 -17.88 -2.06
CA PHE A 29 -0.30 -17.66 -1.10
C PHE A 29 -0.82 -17.64 0.33
N VAL A 30 -0.35 -18.55 1.17
CA VAL A 30 -0.76 -18.60 2.57
C VAL A 30 -0.35 -17.32 3.32
N ALA A 31 -1.25 -16.78 4.11
CA ALA A 31 -0.99 -15.57 4.90
C ALA A 31 0.05 -15.81 6.03
N GLY A 32 0.05 -17.01 6.63
CA GLY A 32 0.98 -17.42 7.67
C GLY A 32 0.61 -17.00 9.09
N CYS A 33 -0.50 -16.30 9.26
CA CYS A 33 -1.07 -15.97 10.58
C CYS A 33 -2.58 -15.74 10.49
N ASP A 34 -3.25 -15.84 11.63
CA ASP A 34 -4.70 -15.67 11.74
C ASP A 34 -5.13 -14.25 11.40
N HIS A 35 -6.15 -14.15 10.57
CA HIS A 35 -6.70 -12.88 10.13
C HIS A 35 -8.12 -13.03 9.61
N GLU A 36 -8.82 -11.92 9.49
CA GLU A 36 -10.11 -11.78 8.81
C GLU A 36 -9.93 -10.99 7.52
N LEU A 37 -10.49 -11.48 6.42
CA LEU A 37 -10.55 -10.72 5.18
C LEU A 37 -11.80 -9.86 5.15
N HIS A 38 -11.64 -8.58 4.89
CA HIS A 38 -12.69 -7.62 4.62
C HIS A 38 -12.53 -7.10 3.19
N VAL A 39 -13.61 -7.13 2.42
CA VAL A 39 -13.66 -6.51 1.10
C VAL A 39 -14.52 -5.26 1.19
N ILE A 40 -13.90 -4.10 0.99
CA ILE A 40 -14.59 -2.82 0.94
C ILE A 40 -14.97 -2.57 -0.51
N ILE A 41 -16.27 -2.50 -0.80
CA ILE A 41 -16.77 -2.21 -2.14
C ILE A 41 -17.33 -0.79 -2.21
N LYS A 42 -16.99 -0.09 -3.31
CA LYS A 42 -17.46 1.28 -3.56
C LYS A 42 -17.50 1.63 -5.05
N GLY A 43 -18.25 2.67 -5.39
CA GLY A 43 -18.22 3.29 -6.73
C GLY A 43 -18.71 2.38 -7.85
N PHE A 44 -19.65 1.49 -7.57
CA PHE A 44 -20.38 0.74 -8.59
C PHE A 44 -21.57 1.60 -9.05
N GLU A 45 -21.57 2.02 -10.32
CA GLU A 45 -22.64 2.86 -10.88
C GLU A 45 -23.88 2.05 -11.25
N ARG A 46 -23.69 0.77 -11.60
CA ARG A 46 -24.76 -0.17 -11.93
C ARG A 46 -24.85 -1.24 -10.86
N GLU A 47 -26.06 -1.50 -10.40
CA GLU A 47 -26.35 -2.55 -9.43
C GLU A 47 -25.88 -3.93 -9.91
N GLU A 48 -26.01 -4.19 -11.23
CA GLU A 48 -25.55 -5.43 -11.86
C GLU A 48 -24.05 -5.67 -11.69
N ASP A 49 -23.22 -4.60 -11.79
CA ASP A 49 -21.77 -4.70 -11.61
C ASP A 49 -21.42 -4.97 -10.14
N GLU A 50 -22.14 -4.38 -9.20
CA GLU A 50 -21.95 -4.67 -7.77
C GLU A 50 -22.36 -6.10 -7.43
N LEU A 51 -23.51 -6.58 -7.97
CA LEU A 51 -23.94 -7.97 -7.81
C LEU A 51 -22.90 -8.93 -8.39
N LEU A 52 -22.37 -8.64 -9.56
CA LEU A 52 -21.29 -9.42 -10.16
C LEU A 52 -20.04 -9.44 -9.30
N ALA A 53 -19.64 -8.29 -8.73
CA ALA A 53 -18.50 -8.22 -7.81
C ALA A 53 -18.73 -9.13 -6.59
N ARG A 54 -19.92 -9.08 -5.99
CA ARG A 54 -20.30 -9.94 -4.85
C ARG A 54 -20.28 -11.43 -5.23
N GLN A 55 -20.71 -11.79 -6.43
CA GLN A 55 -20.63 -13.18 -6.93
C GLN A 55 -19.19 -13.64 -7.10
N VAL A 56 -18.30 -12.77 -7.61
CA VAL A 56 -16.86 -13.07 -7.77
C VAL A 56 -16.19 -13.26 -6.40
N ILE A 57 -16.60 -12.51 -5.40
CA ILE A 57 -16.05 -12.57 -4.03
C ILE A 57 -16.60 -13.77 -3.25
N ALA A 58 -17.83 -14.17 -3.48
CA ALA A 58 -18.56 -15.19 -2.68
C ALA A 58 -17.81 -16.51 -2.41
N PRO A 59 -16.93 -17.04 -3.30
CA PRO A 59 -16.16 -18.24 -3.00
C PRO A 59 -15.08 -18.07 -1.91
N VAL A 60 -14.80 -16.84 -1.48
CA VAL A 60 -13.78 -16.55 -0.47
C VAL A 60 -14.47 -16.13 0.82
N GLU A 61 -14.09 -16.76 1.94
CA GLU A 61 -14.60 -16.38 3.25
C GLU A 61 -14.13 -14.96 3.59
N CYS A 62 -15.05 -14.00 3.66
CA CYS A 62 -14.75 -12.61 3.96
C CYS A 62 -15.99 -11.82 4.41
N HIS A 63 -15.74 -10.67 5.02
CA HIS A 63 -16.75 -9.66 5.32
C HIS A 63 -16.81 -8.63 4.20
N ILE A 64 -18.00 -8.36 3.65
CA ILE A 64 -18.18 -7.34 2.60
C ILE A 64 -18.82 -6.10 3.23
N THR A 65 -18.17 -4.94 3.07
CA THR A 65 -18.66 -3.64 3.53
C THR A 65 -18.81 -2.72 2.32
N SER A 66 -20.01 -2.16 2.11
CA SER A 66 -20.22 -1.11 1.11
C SER A 66 -20.00 0.26 1.74
N VAL A 67 -19.23 1.12 1.07
CA VAL A 67 -19.01 2.51 1.46
C VAL A 67 -19.34 3.46 0.32
N ALA A 68 -19.66 4.72 0.62
CA ALA A 68 -19.93 5.72 -0.38
C ALA A 68 -18.70 6.01 -1.26
N ASP A 69 -18.90 6.46 -2.51
CA ASP A 69 -17.81 6.85 -3.41
C ASP A 69 -17.59 8.37 -3.44
N ASP A 70 -17.77 9.02 -2.31
CA ASP A 70 -17.55 10.44 -2.09
C ASP A 70 -16.12 10.77 -1.62
N THR A 71 -15.35 9.76 -1.26
CA THR A 71 -13.95 9.87 -0.82
C THR A 71 -13.03 8.99 -1.67
N PHE A 72 -11.71 9.26 -1.64
CA PHE A 72 -10.70 8.37 -2.21
C PHE A 72 -10.44 7.16 -1.31
N ASP A 73 -9.47 6.31 -1.71
CA ASP A 73 -9.14 5.05 -1.03
C ASP A 73 -8.95 5.23 0.49
N ILE A 74 -8.26 6.30 0.87
CA ILE A 74 -7.95 6.62 2.27
C ILE A 74 -9.22 6.87 3.09
N GLY A 75 -10.18 7.60 2.54
CA GLY A 75 -11.46 7.86 3.20
C GLY A 75 -12.30 6.58 3.34
N ALA A 76 -12.32 5.74 2.32
CA ALA A 76 -13.01 4.45 2.37
C ALA A 76 -12.42 3.51 3.46
N TYR A 77 -11.09 3.48 3.59
CA TYR A 77 -10.45 2.74 4.69
C TYR A 77 -10.81 3.31 6.06
N ARG A 78 -10.92 4.64 6.19
CA ARG A 78 -11.34 5.28 7.44
C ARG A 78 -12.76 4.92 7.82
N GLU A 79 -13.69 4.98 6.87
CA GLU A 79 -15.09 4.59 7.07
C GLU A 79 -15.22 3.14 7.53
N TRP A 80 -14.48 2.24 6.90
CA TRP A 80 -14.41 0.86 7.29
C TRP A 80 -13.73 0.67 8.66
N ALA A 81 -12.60 1.34 8.92
CA ALA A 81 -11.85 1.19 10.16
C ALA A 81 -12.62 1.63 11.41
N ILE A 82 -13.59 2.54 11.28
CA ILE A 82 -14.50 2.93 12.37
C ILE A 82 -15.42 1.76 12.77
N GLN A 83 -15.77 0.89 11.81
CA GLN A 83 -16.76 -0.18 12.02
C GLN A 83 -16.16 -1.47 12.58
N VAL A 84 -14.84 -1.68 12.45
CA VAL A 84 -14.18 -2.90 12.92
C VAL A 84 -13.54 -2.71 14.29
N SER A 85 -13.41 -3.81 15.03
CA SER A 85 -12.84 -3.81 16.40
C SER A 85 -11.39 -4.29 16.45
N ASN A 86 -10.84 -4.77 15.34
CA ASN A 86 -9.48 -5.30 15.27
C ASN A 86 -8.44 -4.22 15.59
N THR A 87 -7.46 -4.55 16.43
CA THR A 87 -6.40 -3.61 16.85
C THR A 87 -5.40 -3.33 15.72
N VAL A 88 -5.09 -4.35 14.92
CA VAL A 88 -4.14 -4.27 13.81
C VAL A 88 -4.89 -4.40 12.48
N ILE A 89 -4.63 -3.49 11.56
CA ILE A 89 -5.24 -3.48 10.23
C ILE A 89 -4.16 -3.53 9.15
N CYS A 90 -4.45 -4.28 8.09
CA CYS A 90 -3.64 -4.34 6.86
C CYS A 90 -4.49 -3.85 5.69
N LEU A 91 -4.11 -2.74 5.07
CA LEU A 91 -4.89 -2.06 4.04
C LEU A 91 -4.29 -2.30 2.66
N MET A 92 -5.11 -2.73 1.70
CA MET A 92 -4.71 -3.06 0.32
C MET A 92 -5.64 -2.41 -0.70
N ASN A 93 -5.07 -1.76 -1.72
CA ASN A 93 -5.86 -1.09 -2.76
C ASN A 93 -6.33 -2.06 -3.85
N THR A 94 -7.23 -1.59 -4.74
CA THR A 94 -7.84 -2.36 -5.85
C THR A 94 -6.80 -3.08 -6.72
N GLY A 95 -5.63 -2.49 -6.92
CA GLY A 95 -4.59 -3.07 -7.76
C GLY A 95 -3.66 -4.06 -7.08
N SER A 96 -3.86 -4.36 -5.79
CA SER A 96 -2.97 -5.24 -5.02
C SER A 96 -2.96 -6.67 -5.52
N GLU A 97 -1.79 -7.30 -5.44
CA GLU A 97 -1.53 -8.70 -5.80
C GLU A 97 -0.48 -9.27 -4.86
N ILE A 98 -0.81 -10.35 -4.16
CA ILE A 98 0.10 -11.02 -3.24
C ILE A 98 1.09 -11.86 -4.05
N LEU A 99 2.38 -11.85 -3.69
CA LEU A 99 3.43 -12.45 -4.51
C LEU A 99 4.26 -13.50 -3.77
N ALA A 100 3.95 -13.82 -2.52
CA ALA A 100 4.70 -14.81 -1.74
C ALA A 100 3.92 -15.34 -0.55
N ASP A 101 4.22 -16.58 -0.17
CA ASP A 101 3.74 -17.20 1.06
C ASP A 101 4.19 -16.45 2.31
N HIS A 102 3.40 -16.61 3.37
CA HIS A 102 3.60 -15.97 4.66
C HIS A 102 3.65 -14.44 4.60
N TRP A 103 2.95 -13.87 3.61
CA TRP A 103 2.99 -12.44 3.33
C TRP A 103 2.53 -11.59 4.51
N LEU A 104 1.43 -11.98 5.17
CA LEU A 104 0.90 -11.25 6.30
C LEU A 104 1.75 -11.48 7.56
N GLN A 105 2.20 -12.72 7.79
CA GLN A 105 3.14 -13.05 8.86
C GLN A 105 4.44 -12.24 8.75
N LYS A 106 4.96 -12.03 7.53
CA LYS A 106 6.15 -11.20 7.29
C LYS A 106 5.91 -9.74 7.64
N LEU A 107 4.77 -9.18 7.25
CA LEU A 107 4.38 -7.82 7.63
C LEU A 107 4.20 -7.72 9.15
N HIS A 108 3.35 -8.57 9.72
CA HIS A 108 3.02 -8.53 11.14
C HIS A 108 4.24 -8.81 12.03
N GLY A 109 5.05 -9.81 11.71
CA GLY A 109 6.24 -10.13 12.51
C GLY A 109 7.24 -8.98 12.62
N ASN A 110 7.38 -8.17 11.54
CA ASN A 110 8.22 -6.97 11.57
C ASN A 110 7.53 -5.76 12.24
N PHE A 111 6.21 -5.77 12.33
CA PHE A 111 5.44 -4.76 13.06
C PHE A 111 5.48 -4.96 14.57
N LEU A 112 5.74 -6.17 15.07
CA LEU A 112 5.82 -6.45 16.51
C LEU A 112 7.04 -5.80 17.21
N ASP A 113 8.01 -5.27 16.47
CA ASP A 113 9.10 -4.47 17.05
C ASP A 113 8.51 -3.16 17.61
N PRO A 114 8.65 -2.88 18.92
CA PRO A 114 8.03 -1.72 19.56
C PRO A 114 8.52 -0.37 19.03
N SER A 115 9.64 -0.34 18.29
CA SER A 115 10.10 0.87 17.61
C SER A 115 9.37 1.13 16.28
N VAL A 116 8.53 0.18 15.80
CA VAL A 116 7.86 0.25 14.51
C VAL A 116 6.40 0.65 14.66
N GLY A 117 6.00 1.73 14.01
CA GLY A 117 4.60 2.17 13.99
C GLY A 117 3.85 1.79 12.70
N MET A 118 4.59 1.43 11.64
CA MET A 118 3.98 1.08 10.36
C MET A 118 4.92 0.23 9.51
N VAL A 119 4.40 -0.79 8.85
CA VAL A 119 5.12 -1.55 7.82
C VAL A 119 4.35 -1.55 6.51
N GLY A 120 5.06 -1.58 5.39
CA GLY A 120 4.44 -1.64 4.07
C GLY A 120 5.24 -2.49 3.10
N ALA A 121 4.60 -2.96 2.03
CA ALA A 121 5.26 -3.74 0.98
C ALA A 121 6.17 -2.88 0.08
N THR A 122 5.90 -1.57 0.00
CA THR A 122 6.65 -0.64 -0.85
C THR A 122 6.79 0.73 -0.20
N GLY A 123 7.91 1.37 -0.46
CA GLY A 123 8.17 2.77 -0.11
C GLY A 123 8.70 3.54 -1.31
N SER A 124 8.83 4.84 -1.18
CA SER A 124 9.37 5.73 -2.21
C SER A 124 9.98 6.98 -1.59
N PHE A 125 10.90 7.62 -2.29
CA PHE A 125 11.41 8.96 -1.99
C PHE A 125 10.82 10.02 -2.93
N GLU A 126 9.87 9.62 -3.80
CA GLU A 126 9.24 10.52 -4.75
C GLU A 126 8.60 11.72 -4.04
N SER A 127 8.74 12.89 -4.61
CA SER A 127 8.17 14.12 -4.08
C SER A 127 7.33 14.84 -5.12
N LEU A 128 6.19 15.34 -4.69
CA LEU A 128 5.36 16.27 -5.45
C LEU A 128 5.66 17.75 -5.12
N GLY A 129 6.65 18.02 -4.25
CA GLY A 129 6.97 19.37 -3.75
C GLY A 129 7.36 20.38 -4.83
N SER A 130 7.84 19.92 -6.00
CA SER A 130 8.10 20.78 -7.16
C SER A 130 6.84 21.19 -7.93
N ARG A 131 5.70 20.52 -7.69
CA ARG A 131 4.44 20.71 -8.43
C ARG A 131 3.29 21.16 -7.55
N LEU A 132 3.27 20.78 -6.28
CA LEU A 132 2.19 21.00 -5.34
C LEU A 132 2.72 21.56 -4.02
N LYS A 133 2.02 22.55 -3.46
CA LYS A 133 2.31 23.06 -2.11
C LYS A 133 1.91 22.04 -1.05
N GLY A 134 2.65 21.97 0.06
CA GLY A 134 2.35 21.08 1.17
C GLY A 134 2.97 19.69 1.05
N PHE A 135 3.93 19.52 0.15
CA PHE A 135 4.75 18.32 0.03
C PHE A 135 6.22 18.64 0.35
N PRO A 136 6.93 17.72 1.04
CA PRO A 136 8.36 17.89 1.27
C PRO A 136 9.13 17.94 -0.06
N ALA A 137 10.29 18.61 -0.05
CA ALA A 137 11.22 18.49 -1.17
C ALA A 137 11.78 17.07 -1.27
N TYR A 138 12.33 16.73 -2.44
CA TYR A 138 13.06 15.48 -2.61
C TYR A 138 14.37 15.48 -1.79
N PRO A 139 14.75 14.38 -1.12
CA PRO A 139 14.01 13.10 -0.99
C PRO A 139 12.88 13.19 0.02
N ASN A 140 11.73 12.58 -0.32
CA ASN A 140 10.56 12.53 0.53
C ASN A 140 10.22 11.08 0.91
N PRO A 141 10.86 10.49 1.93
CA PRO A 141 10.60 9.12 2.32
C PRO A 141 9.19 8.93 2.83
N HIS A 142 8.43 8.07 2.16
CA HIS A 142 7.09 7.66 2.59
C HIS A 142 6.81 6.22 2.19
N LEU A 143 6.03 5.50 3.02
CA LEU A 143 5.42 4.25 2.62
C LEU A 143 4.27 4.54 1.67
N ARG A 144 4.18 3.73 0.63
CA ARG A 144 3.08 3.82 -0.33
C ARG A 144 1.84 3.13 0.22
N THR A 145 0.67 3.69 -0.07
CA THR A 145 -0.62 3.21 0.44
C THR A 145 -1.21 2.04 -0.38
N ASN A 146 -0.38 1.26 -1.07
CA ASN A 146 -0.83 0.11 -1.84
C ASN A 146 -1.04 -1.17 -1.02
N ALA A 147 -0.17 -1.41 -0.01
CA ALA A 147 -0.27 -2.51 0.94
C ALA A 147 0.54 -2.16 2.19
N PHE A 148 -0.12 -1.91 3.31
CA PHE A 148 0.52 -1.48 4.54
C PHE A 148 -0.26 -1.92 5.78
N LEU A 149 0.44 -2.06 6.91
CA LEU A 149 -0.09 -2.56 8.18
C LEU A 149 0.34 -1.64 9.31
N LEU A 150 -0.62 -1.33 10.22
CA LEU A 150 -0.42 -0.48 11.38
C LEU A 150 -1.53 -0.72 12.43
N LEU A 151 -1.47 -0.01 13.55
CA LEU A 151 -2.59 0.01 14.51
C LEU A 151 -3.78 0.78 13.91
N ARG A 152 -4.98 0.22 14.09
CA ARG A 152 -6.23 0.86 13.68
C ARG A 152 -6.40 2.26 14.28
N GLU A 153 -6.10 2.40 15.57
CA GLU A 153 -6.19 3.69 16.26
C GLU A 153 -5.25 4.74 15.67
N GLN A 154 -4.01 4.37 15.35
CA GLN A 154 -3.06 5.26 14.67
C GLN A 154 -3.58 5.72 13.30
N TYR A 155 -4.23 4.82 12.55
CA TYR A 155 -4.84 5.17 11.28
C TYR A 155 -5.98 6.17 11.44
N LEU A 156 -6.88 5.92 12.41
CA LEU A 156 -8.02 6.78 12.71
C LEU A 156 -7.56 8.17 13.18
N GLU A 157 -6.59 8.24 14.09
CA GLU A 157 -6.01 9.48 14.57
C GLU A 157 -5.31 10.26 13.43
N ALA A 158 -4.49 9.59 12.63
CA ALA A 158 -3.80 10.22 11.50
C ALA A 158 -4.78 10.76 10.44
N SER A 159 -5.97 10.20 10.31
CA SER A 159 -7.01 10.59 9.35
C SER A 159 -8.08 11.52 9.94
N GLU A 160 -8.06 11.80 11.24
CA GLU A 160 -9.06 12.61 11.92
C GLU A 160 -9.10 14.04 11.38
N GLY A 161 -10.31 14.57 11.17
CA GLY A 161 -10.54 15.94 10.70
C GLY A 161 -10.05 16.23 9.27
N ARG A 162 -9.65 15.20 8.50
CA ARG A 162 -9.21 15.37 7.11
C ARG A 162 -10.32 15.06 6.12
N SER A 163 -10.37 15.83 5.03
CA SER A 163 -11.10 15.47 3.82
C SER A 163 -10.27 14.53 2.96
N PHE A 164 -10.97 13.65 2.22
CA PHE A 164 -10.39 12.74 1.22
C PHE A 164 -11.22 12.75 -0.08
N GLU A 165 -11.83 13.88 -0.38
CA GLU A 165 -12.71 14.05 -1.55
C GLU A 165 -11.95 14.20 -2.85
N THR A 166 -10.69 14.63 -2.78
CA THR A 166 -9.85 14.84 -3.95
C THR A 166 -8.65 13.90 -4.00
N LYS A 167 -8.14 13.67 -5.20
CA LYS A 167 -6.90 12.91 -5.39
C LYS A 167 -5.70 13.56 -4.70
N GLU A 168 -5.71 14.88 -4.60
CA GLU A 168 -4.67 15.64 -3.90
C GLU A 168 -4.71 15.36 -2.39
N ASP A 169 -5.88 15.22 -1.78
CA ASP A 169 -6.02 14.85 -0.37
C ASP A 169 -5.43 13.47 -0.09
N ALA A 170 -5.71 12.49 -0.96
CA ALA A 170 -5.11 11.17 -0.88
C ALA A 170 -3.57 11.24 -1.00
N PHE A 171 -3.03 12.03 -1.92
CA PHE A 171 -1.59 12.24 -2.06
C PHE A 171 -1.00 12.95 -0.84
N ARG A 172 -1.69 13.93 -0.24
CA ARG A 172 -1.26 14.59 1.00
C ARG A 172 -1.17 13.61 2.16
N PHE A 173 -2.11 12.68 2.24
CA PHE A 173 -2.09 11.64 3.27
C PHE A 173 -0.97 10.62 3.04
N GLU A 174 -0.68 10.25 1.79
CA GLU A 174 0.41 9.32 1.47
C GLU A 174 1.79 9.96 1.63
N SER A 175 2.01 11.14 1.06
CA SER A 175 3.36 11.70 0.88
C SER A 175 3.50 13.21 1.18
N GLY A 176 2.48 13.86 1.73
CA GLY A 176 2.53 15.27 2.12
C GLY A 176 3.31 15.52 3.41
N ASN A 177 3.46 16.79 3.79
CA ASN A 177 4.13 17.23 5.02
C ASN A 177 3.49 16.63 6.30
N THR A 178 2.23 16.26 6.23
CA THR A 178 1.47 15.61 7.31
C THR A 178 1.04 14.21 6.95
N SER A 179 1.78 13.51 6.09
CA SER A 179 1.46 12.15 5.64
C SER A 179 1.43 11.16 6.81
N LEU A 180 0.82 10.00 6.58
CA LEU A 180 0.78 8.90 7.54
C LEU A 180 2.20 8.49 7.99
N THR A 181 3.16 8.41 7.06
CA THR A 181 4.56 8.15 7.40
C THR A 181 5.15 9.23 8.32
N GLN A 182 4.83 10.51 8.07
CA GLN A 182 5.28 11.60 8.94
C GLN A 182 4.59 11.60 10.31
N PHE A 183 3.31 11.20 10.36
CA PHE A 183 2.58 11.01 11.61
C PHE A 183 3.28 9.96 12.51
N VAL A 184 3.57 8.79 11.96
CA VAL A 184 4.30 7.72 12.66
C VAL A 184 5.69 8.20 13.15
N LYS A 185 6.44 8.89 12.28
CA LYS A 185 7.77 9.42 12.64
C LYS A 185 7.71 10.47 13.75
N ARG A 186 6.69 11.32 13.80
CA ARG A 186 6.50 12.31 14.88
C ARG A 186 6.19 11.66 16.23
N ALA A 187 5.59 10.48 16.22
CA ALA A 187 5.41 9.66 17.42
C ALA A 187 6.71 8.97 17.90
N GLY A 188 7.84 9.22 17.23
CA GLY A 188 9.13 8.58 17.54
C GLY A 188 9.26 7.15 17.01
N LEU A 189 8.35 6.72 16.15
CA LEU A 189 8.29 5.36 15.61
C LEU A 189 8.86 5.31 14.18
N GLU A 190 9.25 4.11 13.75
CA GLU A 190 9.78 3.85 12.42
C GLU A 190 8.68 3.37 11.46
N ALA A 191 8.84 3.75 10.18
CA ALA A 191 8.15 3.13 9.06
C ALA A 191 9.13 2.22 8.33
N ARG A 192 8.77 0.96 8.10
CA ARG A 192 9.66 -0.03 7.46
C ARG A 192 9.02 -0.66 6.22
N VAL A 193 9.82 -0.87 5.18
CA VAL A 193 9.45 -1.67 4.01
C VAL A 193 9.78 -3.12 4.28
N VAL A 194 8.84 -4.03 4.06
CA VAL A 194 9.03 -5.47 4.24
C VAL A 194 9.07 -6.16 2.88
N GLY A 195 10.16 -6.86 2.64
CA GLY A 195 10.37 -7.58 1.39
C GLY A 195 9.82 -9.02 1.40
N ARG A 196 9.77 -9.63 0.21
CA ARG A 196 9.42 -11.04 0.00
C ARG A 196 10.28 -12.00 0.84
N ASN A 197 11.54 -11.62 1.09
CA ASN A 197 12.48 -12.37 1.93
C ASN A 197 12.20 -12.26 3.43
N GLY A 198 11.14 -11.56 3.84
CA GLY A 198 10.73 -11.37 5.23
C GLY A 198 11.55 -10.34 6.01
N ARG A 199 12.54 -9.69 5.38
CA ARG A 199 13.33 -8.63 6.05
C ARG A 199 12.61 -7.30 6.00
N ALA A 200 12.70 -6.55 7.12
CA ALA A 200 12.35 -5.16 7.16
C ALA A 200 13.55 -4.29 6.78
N TYR A 201 13.26 -3.27 6.01
CA TYR A 201 14.21 -2.25 5.56
C TYR A 201 13.79 -0.92 6.18
N GLY A 202 14.69 -0.30 6.96
CA GLY A 202 14.52 1.07 7.42
C GLY A 202 14.73 2.08 6.28
N GLU A 203 14.33 3.32 6.49
CA GLU A 203 14.32 4.40 5.47
C GLU A 203 15.62 4.48 4.66
N LYS A 204 16.78 4.42 5.32
CA LYS A 204 18.09 4.49 4.66
C LYS A 204 18.38 3.33 3.71
N THR A 205 17.71 2.20 3.89
CA THR A 205 17.91 0.97 3.12
C THR A 205 16.78 0.65 2.16
N TRP A 206 15.71 1.45 2.13
CA TRP A 206 14.63 1.29 1.13
C TRP A 206 15.15 1.26 -0.32
N PRO A 207 16.10 2.15 -0.70
CA PRO A 207 16.61 2.16 -2.07
C PRO A 207 17.34 0.88 -2.50
N ILE A 208 17.69 -0.02 -1.59
CA ILE A 208 18.31 -1.33 -1.88
C ILE A 208 17.42 -2.53 -1.57
N SER A 209 16.16 -2.28 -1.20
CA SER A 209 15.20 -3.33 -0.83
C SER A 209 14.78 -4.22 -2.00
N ASN A 210 14.97 -3.82 -3.24
CA ASN A 210 14.48 -4.49 -4.46
C ASN A 210 12.96 -4.71 -4.49
N THR A 211 12.19 -3.80 -3.86
CA THR A 211 10.73 -3.89 -3.80
C THR A 211 10.07 -3.00 -4.85
N PHE A 212 10.28 -1.69 -4.82
CA PHE A 212 9.56 -0.74 -5.69
C PHE A 212 10.51 -0.04 -6.68
N ARG A 213 10.23 -0.20 -7.98
CA ARG A 213 10.97 0.44 -9.07
C ARG A 213 12.50 0.27 -8.97
N GLN A 214 12.92 -0.93 -8.58
CA GLN A 214 14.33 -1.29 -8.42
C GLN A 214 14.62 -2.61 -9.13
N GLY A 215 15.58 -2.60 -10.05
CA GLY A 215 15.98 -3.79 -10.79
C GLY A 215 14.79 -4.54 -11.41
N ARG A 216 14.62 -5.81 -11.05
CA ARG A 216 13.47 -6.64 -11.43
C ARG A 216 12.42 -6.76 -10.33
N GLN A 217 12.53 -5.99 -9.27
CA GLN A 217 11.65 -6.04 -8.09
C GLN A 217 11.52 -7.45 -7.47
N HIS A 218 12.63 -8.22 -7.45
CA HIS A 218 12.62 -9.62 -6.97
C HIS A 218 12.15 -9.80 -5.54
N ASN A 219 12.27 -8.75 -4.73
CA ASN A 219 11.92 -8.79 -3.32
C ASN A 219 10.54 -8.18 -3.03
N LEU A 220 9.73 -7.92 -4.07
CA LEU A 220 8.39 -7.37 -3.92
C LEU A 220 7.47 -8.41 -3.27
N LEU A 221 6.84 -8.03 -2.14
CA LEU A 221 5.95 -8.88 -1.36
C LEU A 221 4.49 -8.79 -1.82
N VAL A 222 4.03 -7.56 -2.06
CA VAL A 222 2.71 -7.26 -2.62
C VAL A 222 2.88 -6.25 -3.75
N GLY A 223 2.45 -6.64 -4.94
CA GLY A 223 2.47 -5.82 -6.13
C GLY A 223 1.22 -4.96 -6.29
N ASP A 224 1.28 -3.99 -7.21
CA ASP A 224 0.16 -3.14 -7.61
C ASP A 224 0.26 -2.75 -9.09
N LYS A 225 -0.66 -1.91 -9.57
CA LYS A 225 -0.64 -1.39 -10.94
C LYS A 225 0.70 -0.69 -11.29
N GLN A 226 1.30 0.04 -10.35
CA GLN A 226 2.54 0.77 -10.61
C GLN A 226 3.75 -0.17 -10.68
N THR A 227 3.81 -1.19 -9.83
CA THR A 227 4.88 -2.20 -9.87
C THR A 227 4.82 -3.05 -11.12
N ARG A 228 3.61 -3.44 -11.58
CA ARG A 228 3.41 -4.13 -12.85
C ARG A 228 3.77 -3.24 -14.04
N GLY A 229 3.32 -1.98 -14.03
CA GLY A 229 3.68 -1.01 -15.06
C GLY A 229 5.19 -0.82 -15.17
N TYR A 230 5.90 -0.73 -14.05
CA TYR A 230 7.37 -0.70 -14.06
C TYR A 230 7.96 -1.99 -14.64
N ALA A 231 7.46 -3.15 -14.22
CA ALA A 231 7.98 -4.45 -14.70
C ALA A 231 7.86 -4.61 -16.22
N SER A 232 6.77 -4.14 -16.83
CA SER A 232 6.50 -4.20 -18.27
C SER A 232 7.14 -3.06 -19.08
N SER A 233 7.62 -2.00 -18.41
CA SER A 233 8.18 -0.83 -19.10
C SER A 233 9.50 -1.14 -19.81
N PRO A 234 9.80 -0.48 -20.95
CA PRO A 234 11.11 -0.51 -21.58
C PRO A 234 12.22 0.05 -20.66
N TRP A 235 13.47 -0.34 -20.90
CA TRP A 235 14.59 0.01 -20.03
C TRP A 235 14.74 1.51 -19.75
N HIS A 236 14.59 2.36 -20.76
CA HIS A 236 14.69 3.81 -20.58
C HIS A 236 13.63 4.39 -19.67
N GLN A 237 12.38 3.86 -19.74
CA GLN A 237 11.29 4.23 -18.83
C GLN A 237 11.53 3.71 -17.41
N LYS A 238 12.03 2.47 -17.26
CA LYS A 238 12.43 1.92 -15.96
C LYS A 238 13.46 2.82 -15.27
N LYS A 239 14.45 3.32 -16.03
CA LYS A 239 15.44 4.24 -15.48
C LYS A 239 14.83 5.56 -14.99
N SER A 240 13.91 6.14 -15.76
CA SER A 240 13.18 7.35 -15.36
C SER A 240 12.33 7.13 -14.12
N LEU A 241 11.54 6.04 -14.08
CA LEU A 241 10.69 5.68 -12.95
C LEU A 241 11.51 5.37 -11.69
N ALA A 242 12.62 4.67 -11.82
CA ALA A 242 13.55 4.41 -10.71
C ALA A 242 14.18 5.72 -10.20
N SER A 243 14.58 6.61 -11.10
CA SER A 243 15.13 7.92 -10.72
C SER A 243 14.10 8.81 -10.01
N ALA A 244 12.84 8.78 -10.41
CA ALA A 244 11.77 9.51 -9.73
C ALA A 244 11.57 8.99 -8.29
N ALA A 245 11.58 7.66 -8.12
CA ALA A 245 11.38 7.05 -6.81
C ALA A 245 12.61 7.16 -5.88
N TRP A 246 13.84 7.08 -6.43
CA TRP A 246 15.04 6.89 -5.61
C TRP A 246 16.16 7.92 -5.87
N GLY A 247 15.99 8.83 -6.81
CA GLY A 247 17.01 9.77 -7.26
C GLY A 247 17.91 9.20 -8.37
N SER A 248 18.65 10.09 -9.02
CA SER A 248 19.61 9.66 -10.04
C SER A 248 20.85 9.02 -9.38
N THR A 249 21.20 7.84 -9.79
CA THR A 249 22.30 7.01 -9.26
C THR A 249 23.70 7.66 -9.35
N ARG A 250 23.84 8.86 -9.91
CA ARG A 250 25.14 9.51 -10.15
C ARG A 250 25.69 10.34 -8.99
N LYS A 251 24.91 10.65 -7.92
CA LYS A 251 25.38 11.58 -6.88
C LYS A 251 25.37 11.11 -5.45
N ASN A 252 24.62 10.04 -5.08
CA ASN A 252 24.40 9.75 -3.65
C ASN A 252 24.46 8.28 -3.23
N TRP A 253 25.06 7.39 -3.99
CA TRP A 253 25.19 5.99 -3.60
C TRP A 253 26.64 5.60 -3.38
N PRO A 254 27.00 5.03 -2.21
CA PRO A 254 28.26 4.31 -2.10
C PRO A 254 28.20 3.12 -3.08
N LEU A 255 29.24 3.05 -3.90
CA LEU A 255 29.48 2.08 -4.96
C LEU A 255 29.07 0.65 -4.60
N TYR A 256 27.88 0.20 -5.02
CA TYR A 256 27.66 -1.21 -5.22
C TYR A 256 27.92 -1.54 -6.69
N ARG A 257 29.09 -2.09 -6.95
CA ARG A 257 29.44 -2.72 -8.23
C ARG A 257 28.51 -3.90 -8.41
N TRP A 258 27.84 -3.92 -9.55
CA TRP A 258 27.11 -5.09 -10.03
C TRP A 258 28.11 -6.17 -10.43
N GLY A 259 28.15 -7.28 -9.70
CA GLY A 259 28.72 -8.54 -10.13
C GLY A 259 27.63 -9.40 -10.75
#